data_89bfe6a3c169f03d3a82ab71a1bcfcf2
#
_entry.id   89bfe6a3c169f03d3a82ab71a1bcfcf2
#
_cell.length_a   1.000
_cell.length_b   1.000
_cell.length_c   1.000
_cell.angle_alpha   90.00
_cell.angle_beta   90.00
_cell.angle_gamma   90.00
#
_symmetry.space_group_name_H-M   'P 1'
#
loop_
_entity.id
_entity.type
_entity.pdbx_description
1 polymer ?
#
loop_
_entity_poly.entity_id
_entity_poly.type
_entity_poly.pdbx_seq_one_letter_code
_entity_poly.pdbx_strand_id
1 'polypeptide(L)'
;MKLLMGIIYRQEKSFYFHKSWCYNLPYNETKERISVAKIVNFHPNMDDDMRDYHKKIRKHRTAVVLKYVIAVCLILLTVFGIRYYLNNRSYTGYSIASTTERTDTITTKYASFGDNILKYSRDGVSYTDASNSLLFSITYTMQDPILALSEKSGAVADKNGNQIYIFNQEEAKGQITTLLPIKHLAISNQGVVAVLMEESSSSKLEIYSADGTLIGDGIFDLQDAGAPMNLSISSDGTKIAITFAQISGSKLNSCVAVYNFDSVGENYVDQLVFAKNYTEYMIPEVHYFDNSAIAAVGDGILAFYQGTQIPELVQEVTFTDKIKSVFYGDNAVGLVFEDAEEKMLSLYDLKGSLIAQIPFSMDYDNIRIEDNRVLIYNDTEMGLYSYNGKECFRYTFENSMVDIFTTKSRSKYLFIYTNETQMIKLQ
;
A
#
# COMPACT_ATOMS: atom_id res chain seq x y z
N MET A 1 4.13 3.62 -19.74
CA MET A 1 5.22 4.07 -20.64
C MET A 1 5.34 3.30 -21.96
N LYS A 2 4.63 2.18 -22.15
CA LYS A 2 4.60 1.41 -23.44
C LYS A 2 3.49 1.85 -24.43
N LEU A 3 2.57 2.70 -24.05
CA LEU A 3 1.47 3.16 -24.92
C LEU A 3 1.74 4.49 -25.64
N LEU A 4 2.82 5.19 -25.32
CA LEU A 4 3.22 6.45 -25.96
C LEU A 4 4.28 6.28 -27.05
N MET A 5 4.84 5.09 -27.23
CA MET A 5 5.81 4.78 -28.30
C MET A 5 5.18 4.23 -29.59
N GLY A 6 3.89 3.95 -29.60
CA GLY A 6 3.18 3.34 -30.74
C GLY A 6 2.68 4.32 -31.83
N ILE A 7 2.81 5.64 -31.63
CA ILE A 7 2.21 6.64 -32.55
C ILE A 7 3.23 7.33 -33.45
N ILE A 8 4.53 7.09 -33.27
CA ILE A 8 5.59 7.78 -34.05
C ILE A 8 6.11 6.96 -35.26
N TYR A 9 5.69 5.72 -35.46
CA TYR A 9 6.20 4.86 -36.54
C TYR A 9 5.15 4.49 -37.58
N ARG A 10 4.50 5.50 -38.21
CA ARG A 10 3.73 5.27 -39.44
C ARG A 10 3.53 6.58 -40.19
N GLN A 11 4.52 6.96 -41.01
CA GLN A 11 4.35 7.64 -42.31
C GLN A 11 5.71 7.97 -42.93
N GLU A 12 6.38 6.94 -43.45
CA GLU A 12 7.21 7.09 -44.60
C GLU A 12 6.59 6.25 -45.73
N LYS A 13 5.73 6.87 -46.52
CA LYS A 13 5.42 6.41 -47.86
C LYS A 13 6.00 7.41 -48.85
N SER A 14 7.10 7.02 -49.48
CA SER A 14 7.68 7.67 -50.64
C SER A 14 6.66 7.78 -51.76
N PHE A 15 6.40 8.99 -52.20
CA PHE A 15 5.71 9.22 -53.47
C PHE A 15 6.73 9.10 -54.60
N TYR A 16 6.68 7.98 -55.32
CA TYR A 16 7.26 7.86 -56.64
C TYR A 16 6.34 8.55 -57.66
N PHE A 17 6.82 9.65 -58.25
CA PHE A 17 6.19 10.24 -59.42
C PHE A 17 6.60 9.41 -60.66
N HIS A 18 5.60 8.77 -61.27
CA HIS A 18 5.74 8.05 -62.50
C HIS A 18 5.90 9.05 -63.69
N LYS A 19 7.02 8.97 -64.38
CA LYS A 19 7.21 9.57 -65.71
C LYS A 19 6.38 8.81 -66.69
N SER A 20 5.37 9.42 -67.26
CA SER A 20 4.96 9.22 -68.67
C SER A 20 3.76 10.09 -68.94
N TRP A 21 3.95 11.06 -69.84
CA TRP A 21 2.93 11.52 -70.79
C TRP A 21 3.62 12.58 -71.65
N CYS A 22 4.36 12.14 -72.70
CA CYS A 22 4.58 12.93 -73.90
C CYS A 22 3.82 12.25 -75.01
N TYR A 23 2.64 12.76 -75.36
CA TYR A 23 1.99 12.39 -76.65
C TYR A 23 2.32 13.42 -77.72
N ASN A 24 2.66 12.89 -78.90
CA ASN A 24 2.92 13.52 -80.14
C ASN A 24 1.86 14.57 -80.55
N LEU A 25 2.35 15.74 -80.92
CA LEU A 25 1.61 16.69 -81.75
C LEU A 25 2.27 16.73 -83.14
N PRO A 26 1.48 16.84 -84.24
CA PRO A 26 2.02 16.74 -85.60
C PRO A 26 2.71 18.03 -86.00
N TYR A 27 3.77 17.84 -86.77
CA TYR A 27 4.59 18.84 -87.43
C TYR A 27 3.78 19.59 -88.50
N ASN A 28 3.71 20.92 -88.40
CA ASN A 28 3.30 21.76 -89.52
C ASN A 28 4.31 22.93 -89.66
N GLU A 29 4.97 22.98 -90.80
CA GLU A 29 5.96 24.00 -91.15
C GLU A 29 5.27 25.34 -91.40
N THR A 30 5.53 26.36 -90.55
CA THR A 30 5.52 27.76 -90.98
C THR A 30 6.66 28.47 -90.26
N LYS A 31 7.62 28.99 -91.11
CA LYS A 31 8.74 29.79 -90.65
C LYS A 31 8.27 31.15 -90.14
N GLU A 32 8.22 31.28 -88.85
CA GLU A 32 8.29 32.59 -88.22
C GLU A 32 9.47 32.58 -87.20
N ARG A 33 10.34 33.62 -87.32
CA ARG A 33 11.49 33.78 -86.46
C ARG A 33 10.96 34.14 -85.05
N ILE A 34 10.90 33.16 -84.20
CA ILE A 34 10.69 33.35 -82.77
C ILE A 34 12.04 33.75 -82.20
N SER A 35 12.12 34.98 -81.70
CA SER A 35 13.27 35.43 -80.89
C SER A 35 13.38 34.56 -79.65
N VAL A 36 14.40 33.76 -79.55
CA VAL A 36 14.65 32.90 -78.36
C VAL A 36 14.88 33.83 -77.14
N ALA A 37 13.89 33.92 -76.26
CA ALA A 37 14.05 34.57 -75.00
C ALA A 37 15.22 33.89 -74.24
N LYS A 38 16.21 34.68 -73.88
CA LYS A 38 17.37 34.24 -73.11
C LYS A 38 16.88 33.64 -71.79
N ILE A 39 16.93 32.31 -71.68
CA ILE A 39 16.67 31.65 -70.39
C ILE A 39 17.75 32.08 -69.43
N VAL A 40 17.48 33.02 -68.58
CA VAL A 40 18.34 33.31 -67.43
C VAL A 40 18.24 32.12 -66.54
N ASN A 41 19.36 31.42 -66.35
CA ASN A 41 19.47 30.31 -65.35
C ASN A 41 19.10 30.90 -63.98
N PHE A 42 17.85 30.68 -63.59
CA PHE A 42 17.41 30.92 -62.23
C PHE A 42 17.95 29.73 -61.44
N HIS A 43 19.09 29.86 -60.80
CA HIS A 43 19.52 29.00 -59.71
C HIS A 43 18.99 29.62 -58.43
N PRO A 44 17.82 29.27 -57.94
CA PRO A 44 17.51 29.53 -56.57
C PRO A 44 18.50 28.68 -55.77
N ASN A 45 19.12 29.26 -54.78
CA ASN A 45 19.82 28.56 -53.72
C ASN A 45 18.81 27.69 -52.98
N MET A 46 18.35 26.58 -53.62
CA MET A 46 17.33 25.66 -53.08
C MET A 46 17.78 25.05 -51.74
N ASP A 47 19.07 24.97 -51.50
CA ASP A 47 19.61 24.42 -50.25
C ASP A 47 19.43 25.37 -49.04
N ASP A 48 19.54 26.68 -49.20
CA ASP A 48 19.37 27.64 -48.12
C ASP A 48 17.88 27.88 -47.79
N ASP A 49 17.01 27.94 -48.82
CA ASP A 49 15.56 28.07 -48.60
C ASP A 49 14.97 26.81 -47.95
N MET A 50 15.43 25.62 -48.32
CA MET A 50 15.00 24.37 -47.72
C MET A 50 15.49 24.25 -46.28
N ARG A 51 16.72 24.68 -45.96
CA ARG A 51 17.21 24.71 -44.56
C ARG A 51 16.43 25.66 -43.71
N ASP A 52 16.06 26.84 -44.19
CA ASP A 52 15.24 27.79 -43.47
C ASP A 52 13.78 27.34 -43.29
N TYR A 53 13.25 26.61 -44.26
CA TYR A 53 11.91 25.99 -44.16
C TYR A 53 11.91 24.88 -43.09
N HIS A 54 12.91 24.01 -43.07
CA HIS A 54 13.06 22.98 -42.05
C HIS A 54 13.30 23.59 -40.64
N LYS A 55 14.03 24.68 -40.54
CA LYS A 55 14.21 25.40 -39.25
C LYS A 55 12.89 26.00 -38.78
N LYS A 56 12.07 26.60 -39.65
CA LYS A 56 10.74 27.15 -39.31
C LYS A 56 9.78 26.04 -38.87
N ILE A 57 9.74 24.90 -39.58
CA ILE A 57 8.91 23.74 -39.21
C ILE A 57 9.36 23.19 -37.85
N ARG A 58 10.68 23.05 -37.65
CA ARG A 58 11.23 22.54 -36.38
C ARG A 58 10.88 23.49 -35.22
N LYS A 59 11.05 24.80 -35.38
CA LYS A 59 10.64 25.82 -34.38
C LYS A 59 9.14 25.76 -34.09
N HIS A 60 8.29 25.59 -35.13
CA HIS A 60 6.85 25.48 -34.91
C HIS A 60 6.49 24.20 -34.16
N ARG A 61 7.05 23.03 -34.55
CA ARG A 61 6.83 21.75 -33.84
C ARG A 61 7.31 21.80 -32.40
N THR A 62 8.49 22.38 -32.15
CA THR A 62 9.00 22.55 -30.77
C THR A 62 8.12 23.50 -29.96
N ALA A 63 7.64 24.57 -30.55
CA ALA A 63 6.72 25.50 -29.87
C ALA A 63 5.35 24.86 -29.56
N VAL A 64 4.84 24.01 -30.44
CA VAL A 64 3.59 23.25 -30.19
C VAL A 64 3.79 22.22 -29.09
N VAL A 65 4.86 21.42 -29.15
CA VAL A 65 5.20 20.44 -28.10
C VAL A 65 5.41 21.14 -26.75
N LEU A 66 6.10 22.28 -26.74
CA LEU A 66 6.32 23.06 -25.51
C LEU A 66 5.00 23.55 -24.90
N LYS A 67 4.04 24.00 -25.74
CA LYS A 67 2.71 24.40 -25.24
C LYS A 67 1.97 23.23 -24.56
N TYR A 68 2.01 22.02 -25.15
CA TYR A 68 1.41 20.85 -24.52
C TYR A 68 2.13 20.44 -23.23
N VAL A 69 3.46 20.49 -23.20
CA VAL A 69 4.25 20.23 -21.97
C VAL A 69 3.89 21.24 -20.88
N ILE A 70 3.82 22.54 -21.21
CA ILE A 70 3.41 23.57 -20.24
C ILE A 70 1.96 23.30 -19.74
N ALA A 71 1.03 22.97 -20.64
CA ALA A 71 -0.35 22.66 -20.24
C ALA A 71 -0.41 21.47 -19.29
N VAL A 72 0.32 20.38 -19.58
CA VAL A 72 0.43 19.20 -18.70
C VAL A 72 1.06 19.58 -17.35
N CYS A 73 2.14 20.36 -17.34
CA CYS A 73 2.76 20.85 -16.10
C CYS A 73 1.80 21.70 -15.26
N LEU A 74 1.01 22.57 -15.89
CA LEU A 74 -0.01 23.38 -15.19
C LEU A 74 -1.10 22.50 -14.57
N ILE A 75 -1.57 21.47 -15.30
CA ILE A 75 -2.56 20.52 -14.77
C ILE A 75 -1.95 19.76 -13.57
N LEU A 76 -0.71 19.28 -13.68
CA LEU A 76 -0.04 18.58 -12.57
C LEU A 76 0.15 19.50 -11.37
N LEU A 77 0.53 20.76 -11.57
CA LEU A 77 0.66 21.76 -10.51
C LEU A 77 -0.68 22.06 -9.83
N THR A 78 -1.77 22.18 -10.60
CA THR A 78 -3.11 22.41 -10.01
C THR A 78 -3.57 21.19 -9.21
N VAL A 79 -3.39 19.98 -9.72
CA VAL A 79 -3.72 18.73 -9.00
C VAL A 79 -2.88 18.62 -7.71
N PHE A 80 -1.58 18.91 -7.79
CA PHE A 80 -0.70 18.92 -6.63
C PHE A 80 -1.14 19.99 -5.61
N GLY A 81 -1.45 21.21 -6.05
CA GLY A 81 -1.92 22.29 -5.19
C GLY A 81 -3.24 21.95 -4.48
N ILE A 82 -4.19 21.34 -5.20
CA ILE A 82 -5.45 20.87 -4.61
C ILE A 82 -5.19 19.78 -3.57
N ARG A 83 -4.37 18.76 -3.89
CA ARG A 83 -4.01 17.71 -2.94
C ARG A 83 -3.31 18.26 -1.70
N TYR A 84 -2.34 19.16 -1.89
CA TYR A 84 -1.65 19.81 -0.78
C TYR A 84 -2.62 20.59 0.12
N TYR A 85 -3.52 21.38 -0.48
CA TYR A 85 -4.55 22.12 0.28
C TYR A 85 -5.47 21.19 1.06
N LEU A 86 -5.96 20.12 0.43
CA LEU A 86 -6.85 19.15 1.07
C LEU A 86 -6.16 18.38 2.21
N ASN A 87 -4.87 18.08 2.08
CA ASN A 87 -4.11 17.38 3.11
C ASN A 87 -3.81 18.28 4.33
N ASN A 88 -3.63 19.59 4.10
CA ASN A 88 -3.25 20.53 5.14
C ASN A 88 -4.41 21.42 5.63
N ARG A 89 -5.64 21.09 5.24
CA ARG A 89 -6.82 21.82 5.68
C ARG A 89 -7.01 21.65 7.18
N SER A 90 -7.08 22.79 7.90
CA SER A 90 -7.41 22.82 9.32
C SER A 90 -8.92 22.94 9.51
N TYR A 91 -9.41 22.40 10.63
CA TYR A 91 -10.80 22.40 11.04
C TYR A 91 -10.87 22.99 12.45
N THR A 92 -11.93 23.71 12.76
CA THR A 92 -12.12 24.39 14.05
C THR A 92 -13.25 23.81 14.87
N GLY A 93 -14.05 22.93 14.28
CA GLY A 93 -15.19 22.31 14.95
C GLY A 93 -15.70 21.10 14.17
N TYR A 94 -16.80 20.55 14.65
CA TYR A 94 -17.46 19.43 13.98
C TYR A 94 -18.98 19.57 14.04
N SER A 95 -19.68 18.81 13.22
CA SER A 95 -21.12 18.60 13.27
C SER A 95 -21.44 17.12 13.18
N ILE A 96 -22.47 16.67 13.85
CA ILE A 96 -22.99 15.31 13.76
C ILE A 96 -23.87 15.24 12.50
N ALA A 97 -23.48 14.38 11.54
CA ALA A 97 -24.22 14.21 10.29
C ALA A 97 -25.32 13.16 10.42
N SER A 98 -25.09 12.10 11.18
CA SER A 98 -26.09 11.07 11.53
C SER A 98 -25.69 10.36 12.81
N THR A 99 -26.70 9.82 13.50
CA THR A 99 -26.54 8.94 14.68
C THR A 99 -27.32 7.66 14.42
N THR A 100 -26.75 6.51 14.75
CA THR A 100 -27.36 5.20 14.60
C THR A 100 -27.18 4.44 15.92
N GLU A 101 -28.29 3.94 16.50
CA GLU A 101 -28.25 3.13 17.72
C GLU A 101 -27.52 1.80 17.50
N ARG A 102 -26.90 1.31 18.55
CA ARG A 102 -26.16 0.05 18.56
C ARG A 102 -26.57 -0.81 19.76
N THR A 103 -26.58 -2.12 19.51
CA THR A 103 -26.86 -3.17 20.50
C THR A 103 -25.68 -4.13 20.69
N ASP A 104 -24.47 -3.75 20.26
CA ASP A 104 -23.28 -4.58 20.36
C ASP A 104 -22.86 -4.75 21.83
N THR A 105 -22.20 -5.87 22.12
CA THR A 105 -21.70 -6.14 23.48
C THR A 105 -20.43 -5.34 23.77
N ILE A 106 -20.13 -5.08 25.05
CA ILE A 106 -18.92 -4.35 25.48
C ILE A 106 -17.62 -5.03 25.02
N THR A 107 -17.65 -6.35 24.80
CA THR A 107 -16.49 -7.14 24.34
C THR A 107 -16.30 -7.14 22.83
N THR A 108 -17.18 -6.49 22.07
CA THR A 108 -17.06 -6.39 20.61
C THR A 108 -15.88 -5.50 20.25
N LYS A 109 -14.99 -6.04 19.42
CA LYS A 109 -13.87 -5.32 18.79
C LYS A 109 -14.26 -4.90 17.39
N TYR A 110 -13.63 -3.85 16.89
CA TYR A 110 -13.94 -3.25 15.60
C TYR A 110 -12.69 -3.16 14.74
N ALA A 111 -12.87 -3.28 13.42
CA ALA A 111 -11.81 -3.05 12.44
C ALA A 111 -12.39 -2.44 11.16
N SER A 112 -11.61 -1.62 10.50
CA SER A 112 -11.91 -1.15 9.14
C SER A 112 -11.68 -2.31 8.16
N PHE A 113 -12.65 -2.58 7.28
CA PHE A 113 -12.52 -3.58 6.24
C PHE A 113 -13.15 -3.06 4.95
N GLY A 114 -12.31 -2.67 3.99
CA GLY A 114 -12.75 -1.89 2.84
C GLY A 114 -13.42 -0.58 3.28
N ASP A 115 -14.62 -0.32 2.80
CA ASP A 115 -15.38 0.91 3.09
C ASP A 115 -16.27 0.82 4.34
N ASN A 116 -16.29 -0.32 5.00
CA ASN A 116 -17.25 -0.69 6.02
C ASN A 116 -16.57 -1.17 7.30
N ILE A 117 -17.36 -1.56 8.30
CA ILE A 117 -16.88 -1.96 9.61
C ILE A 117 -17.06 -3.45 9.83
N LEU A 118 -15.99 -4.10 10.22
CA LEU A 118 -16.00 -5.44 10.75
C LEU A 118 -16.09 -5.39 12.27
N LYS A 119 -17.05 -6.12 12.82
CA LYS A 119 -17.23 -6.33 14.26
C LYS A 119 -16.93 -7.78 14.57
N TYR A 120 -16.10 -8.04 15.56
CA TYR A 120 -15.81 -9.41 15.98
C TYR A 120 -15.74 -9.54 17.50
N SER A 121 -16.13 -10.70 17.97
CA SER A 121 -16.18 -11.06 19.38
C SER A 121 -15.90 -12.53 19.55
N ARG A 122 -16.09 -13.05 20.76
CA ARG A 122 -16.01 -14.51 21.02
C ARG A 122 -17.12 -15.33 20.35
N ASP A 123 -18.23 -14.69 20.00
CA ASP A 123 -19.45 -15.36 19.53
C ASP A 123 -19.63 -15.27 18.01
N GLY A 124 -18.82 -14.46 17.34
CA GLY A 124 -18.92 -14.32 15.88
C GLY A 124 -18.23 -13.08 15.32
N VAL A 125 -18.28 -12.99 14.00
CA VAL A 125 -17.87 -11.82 13.21
C VAL A 125 -19.05 -11.35 12.37
N SER A 126 -19.25 -10.05 12.28
CA SER A 126 -20.27 -9.43 11.43
C SER A 126 -19.69 -8.23 10.69
N TYR A 127 -20.11 -8.09 9.44
CA TYR A 127 -19.71 -7.01 8.55
C TYR A 127 -20.90 -6.09 8.30
N THR A 128 -20.74 -4.82 8.62
CA THR A 128 -21.84 -3.83 8.58
C THR A 128 -21.40 -2.59 7.83
N ASP A 129 -22.34 -1.97 7.14
CA ASP A 129 -22.12 -0.67 6.53
C ASP A 129 -22.11 0.47 7.57
N ALA A 130 -21.84 1.71 7.11
CA ALA A 130 -21.79 2.89 7.97
C ALA A 130 -23.15 3.24 8.64
N SER A 131 -24.26 2.68 8.15
CA SER A 131 -25.60 2.81 8.76
C SER A 131 -25.94 1.66 9.70
N ASN A 132 -24.96 0.80 10.02
CA ASN A 132 -25.09 -0.41 10.83
C ASN A 132 -25.99 -1.50 10.21
N SER A 133 -26.24 -1.44 8.88
CA SER A 133 -26.95 -2.51 8.19
C SER A 133 -26.03 -3.71 8.00
N LEU A 134 -26.50 -4.90 8.39
CA LEU A 134 -25.74 -6.15 8.30
C LEU A 134 -25.56 -6.56 6.83
N LEU A 135 -24.32 -6.77 6.40
CA LEU A 135 -23.96 -7.28 5.08
C LEU A 135 -23.78 -8.80 5.11
N PHE A 136 -22.99 -9.31 6.06
CA PHE A 136 -22.91 -10.74 6.37
C PHE A 136 -22.52 -10.95 7.84
N SER A 137 -22.70 -12.18 8.35
CA SER A 137 -22.20 -12.60 9.64
C SER A 137 -21.81 -14.09 9.65
N ILE A 138 -20.83 -14.41 10.51
CA ILE A 138 -20.41 -15.79 10.81
C ILE A 138 -20.51 -15.96 12.33
N THR A 139 -21.22 -16.99 12.77
CA THR A 139 -21.32 -17.36 14.18
C THR A 139 -20.31 -18.44 14.51
N TYR A 140 -19.57 -18.26 15.58
CA TYR A 140 -18.62 -19.22 16.12
C TYR A 140 -18.55 -19.09 17.64
N THR A 141 -17.78 -19.96 18.28
CA THR A 141 -17.43 -19.82 19.70
C THR A 141 -15.92 -19.94 19.85
N MET A 142 -15.27 -18.84 20.24
CA MET A 142 -13.82 -18.75 20.43
C MET A 142 -13.50 -18.20 21.83
N GLN A 143 -12.34 -18.58 22.35
CA GLN A 143 -11.88 -18.06 23.66
C GLN A 143 -11.13 -16.74 23.53
N ASP A 144 -10.25 -16.63 22.54
CA ASP A 144 -9.42 -15.45 22.26
C ASP A 144 -9.33 -15.19 20.75
N PRO A 145 -10.36 -14.54 20.15
CA PRO A 145 -10.37 -14.31 18.72
C PRO A 145 -9.30 -13.30 18.31
N ILE A 146 -8.43 -13.72 17.39
CA ILE A 146 -7.46 -12.88 16.66
C ILE A 146 -7.93 -12.68 15.24
N LEU A 147 -7.75 -11.47 14.73
CA LEU A 147 -8.19 -11.05 13.40
C LEU A 147 -6.98 -10.73 12.53
N ALA A 148 -6.94 -11.29 11.33
CA ALA A 148 -6.06 -10.87 10.25
C ALA A 148 -6.90 -10.29 9.12
N LEU A 149 -6.51 -9.14 8.59
CA LEU A 149 -7.17 -8.46 7.47
C LEU A 149 -6.17 -8.10 6.38
N SER A 150 -6.64 -8.20 5.15
CA SER A 150 -6.03 -7.58 3.97
C SER A 150 -7.05 -6.61 3.36
N GLU A 151 -6.73 -5.97 2.24
CA GLU A 151 -7.70 -5.07 1.58
C GLU A 151 -9.01 -5.77 1.17
N LYS A 152 -8.96 -7.07 0.81
CA LYS A 152 -10.10 -7.79 0.20
C LYS A 152 -10.58 -8.99 0.99
N SER A 153 -9.76 -9.55 1.86
CA SER A 153 -10.04 -10.78 2.58
C SER A 153 -9.73 -10.63 4.07
N GLY A 154 -10.43 -11.40 4.89
CA GLY A 154 -10.22 -11.45 6.33
C GLY A 154 -10.26 -12.88 6.84
N ALA A 155 -9.56 -13.13 7.93
CA ALA A 155 -9.65 -14.36 8.69
C ALA A 155 -9.69 -14.08 10.18
N VAL A 156 -10.53 -14.81 10.89
CA VAL A 156 -10.57 -14.81 12.35
C VAL A 156 -10.22 -16.20 12.85
N ALA A 157 -9.35 -16.27 13.85
CA ALA A 157 -8.90 -17.53 14.45
C ALA A 157 -8.96 -17.46 15.97
N ASP A 158 -9.13 -18.61 16.61
CA ASP A 158 -9.04 -18.74 18.06
C ASP A 158 -7.57 -18.91 18.48
N LYS A 159 -6.98 -17.90 19.12
CA LYS A 159 -5.60 -17.98 19.61
C LYS A 159 -5.49 -19.05 20.69
N ASN A 160 -4.51 -19.92 20.56
CA ASN A 160 -4.35 -21.16 21.34
C ASN A 160 -5.49 -22.19 21.16
N GLY A 161 -6.47 -21.92 20.31
CA GLY A 161 -7.43 -22.88 19.78
C GLY A 161 -7.02 -23.40 18.42
N ASN A 162 -7.97 -23.90 17.64
CA ASN A 162 -7.71 -24.57 16.38
C ASN A 162 -8.75 -24.28 15.28
N GLN A 163 -9.60 -23.29 15.44
CA GLN A 163 -10.58 -22.90 14.43
C GLN A 163 -10.20 -21.61 13.73
N ILE A 164 -10.41 -21.55 12.41
CA ILE A 164 -10.22 -20.38 11.57
C ILE A 164 -11.41 -20.25 10.64
N TYR A 165 -11.93 -19.05 10.49
CA TYR A 165 -12.97 -18.70 9.50
C TYR A 165 -12.42 -17.66 8.54
N ILE A 166 -12.56 -17.93 7.24
CA ILE A 166 -12.10 -17.07 6.14
C ILE A 166 -13.31 -16.41 5.50
N PHE A 167 -13.20 -15.13 5.20
CA PHE A 167 -14.25 -14.35 4.56
C PHE A 167 -13.66 -13.25 3.65
N ASN A 168 -14.48 -12.71 2.78
CA ASN A 168 -14.20 -11.51 2.03
C ASN A 168 -15.27 -10.44 2.35
N GLN A 169 -15.31 -9.33 1.63
CA GLN A 169 -16.30 -8.26 1.84
C GLN A 169 -17.72 -8.63 1.43
N GLU A 170 -17.94 -9.79 0.80
CA GLU A 170 -19.24 -10.23 0.30
C GLU A 170 -19.80 -11.39 1.12
N GLU A 171 -18.96 -12.37 1.50
CA GLU A 171 -19.43 -13.63 2.10
C GLU A 171 -18.32 -14.38 2.88
N ALA A 172 -18.75 -15.37 3.67
CA ALA A 172 -17.87 -16.40 4.21
C ALA A 172 -17.31 -17.28 3.08
N LYS A 173 -16.01 -17.60 3.11
CA LYS A 173 -15.32 -18.37 2.07
C LYS A 173 -14.92 -19.78 2.53
N GLY A 174 -14.33 -19.91 3.70
CA GLY A 174 -13.82 -21.17 4.18
C GLY A 174 -13.77 -21.29 5.69
N GLN A 175 -13.63 -22.52 6.15
CA GLN A 175 -13.40 -22.84 7.56
C GLN A 175 -12.28 -23.87 7.64
N ILE A 176 -11.36 -23.68 8.58
CA ILE A 176 -10.23 -24.58 8.82
C ILE A 176 -10.29 -25.03 10.27
N THR A 177 -9.94 -26.30 10.49
CA THR A 177 -9.67 -26.84 11.82
C THR A 177 -8.26 -27.41 11.83
N THR A 178 -7.37 -26.74 12.55
CA THR A 178 -5.96 -27.16 12.69
C THR A 178 -5.81 -28.28 13.72
N LEU A 179 -4.71 -29.05 13.63
CA LEU A 179 -4.40 -30.07 14.60
C LEU A 179 -3.66 -29.53 15.84
N LEU A 180 -2.92 -28.43 15.66
CA LEU A 180 -2.10 -27.80 16.68
C LEU A 180 -2.66 -26.42 17.06
N PRO A 181 -2.35 -25.91 18.27
CA PRO A 181 -2.84 -24.60 18.70
C PRO A 181 -2.27 -23.47 17.83
N ILE A 182 -3.16 -22.57 17.41
CA ILE A 182 -2.83 -21.40 16.58
C ILE A 182 -2.14 -20.34 17.43
N LYS A 183 -1.01 -19.81 16.94
CA LYS A 183 -0.29 -18.70 17.58
C LYS A 183 -0.39 -17.40 16.78
N HIS A 184 -0.15 -17.46 15.48
CA HIS A 184 -0.18 -16.32 14.59
C HIS A 184 -0.94 -16.65 13.30
N LEU A 185 -1.54 -15.62 12.74
CA LEU A 185 -2.40 -15.70 11.55
C LEU A 185 -2.10 -14.51 10.63
N ALA A 186 -1.95 -14.77 9.33
CA ALA A 186 -1.90 -13.73 8.30
C ALA A 186 -2.76 -14.14 7.10
N ILE A 187 -3.27 -13.16 6.36
CA ILE A 187 -4.13 -13.39 5.18
C ILE A 187 -3.74 -12.45 4.03
N SER A 188 -3.75 -12.97 2.82
CA SER A 188 -3.51 -12.22 1.58
C SER A 188 -4.79 -11.64 0.99
N ASN A 189 -4.65 -10.78 -0.04
CA ASN A 189 -5.80 -10.25 -0.79
C ASN A 189 -6.61 -11.33 -1.54
N GLN A 190 -5.99 -12.46 -1.87
CA GLN A 190 -6.65 -13.61 -2.50
C GLN A 190 -7.33 -14.54 -1.48
N GLY A 191 -7.18 -14.28 -0.19
CA GLY A 191 -7.71 -15.14 0.87
C GLY A 191 -6.81 -16.32 1.22
N VAL A 192 -5.54 -16.32 0.76
CA VAL A 192 -4.56 -17.31 1.22
C VAL A 192 -4.22 -17.00 2.66
N VAL A 193 -4.35 -17.99 3.52
CA VAL A 193 -4.13 -17.90 4.97
C VAL A 193 -2.85 -18.62 5.34
N ALA A 194 -1.95 -17.95 6.04
CA ALA A 194 -0.77 -18.52 6.66
C ALA A 194 -0.97 -18.60 8.18
N VAL A 195 -0.72 -19.75 8.76
CA VAL A 195 -0.94 -20.03 10.18
C VAL A 195 0.33 -20.60 10.80
N LEU A 196 0.81 -19.95 11.86
CA LEU A 196 1.85 -20.51 12.72
C LEU A 196 1.20 -21.18 13.94
N MET A 197 1.61 -22.40 14.18
CA MET A 197 1.16 -23.24 15.29
C MET A 197 2.37 -23.70 16.09
N GLU A 198 2.15 -24.02 17.34
CA GLU A 198 3.22 -24.42 18.27
C GLU A 198 3.04 -25.87 18.71
N GLU A 199 4.16 -26.59 18.71
CA GLU A 199 4.33 -27.91 19.30
C GLU A 199 5.46 -27.85 20.33
N SER A 200 5.67 -28.89 21.13
CA SER A 200 6.62 -28.86 22.26
C SER A 200 8.08 -28.59 21.87
N SER A 201 8.53 -29.04 20.70
CA SER A 201 9.92 -28.91 20.20
C SER A 201 10.04 -28.27 18.84
N SER A 202 8.93 -27.93 18.22
CA SER A 202 8.89 -27.36 16.86
C SER A 202 7.72 -26.38 16.72
N SER A 203 7.76 -25.60 15.65
CA SER A 203 6.62 -24.82 15.20
C SER A 203 6.24 -25.26 13.81
N LYS A 204 4.96 -25.27 13.50
CA LYS A 204 4.44 -25.66 12.20
C LYS A 204 3.81 -24.46 11.48
N LEU A 205 4.20 -24.24 10.24
CA LEU A 205 3.52 -23.36 9.31
C LEU A 205 2.57 -24.20 8.47
N GLU A 206 1.33 -23.77 8.33
CA GLU A 206 0.39 -24.29 7.33
C GLU A 206 -0.15 -23.13 6.51
N ILE A 207 -0.32 -23.40 5.21
CA ILE A 207 -0.81 -22.42 4.24
C ILE A 207 -2.07 -22.99 3.61
N TYR A 208 -3.15 -22.23 3.63
CA TYR A 208 -4.45 -22.63 3.14
C TYR A 208 -4.94 -21.68 2.06
N SER A 209 -5.62 -22.20 1.05
CA SER A 209 -6.39 -21.40 0.09
C SER A 209 -7.66 -20.82 0.73
N ALA A 210 -8.31 -19.89 0.04
CA ALA A 210 -9.49 -19.17 0.54
C ALA A 210 -10.67 -20.08 0.90
N ASP A 211 -10.76 -21.28 0.32
CA ASP A 211 -11.78 -22.29 0.63
C ASP A 211 -11.42 -23.21 1.81
N GLY A 212 -10.24 -23.00 2.42
CA GLY A 212 -9.74 -23.81 3.54
C GLY A 212 -8.97 -25.06 3.13
N THR A 213 -8.61 -25.24 1.85
CA THR A 213 -7.79 -26.35 1.39
C THR A 213 -6.32 -26.10 1.73
N LEU A 214 -5.63 -27.07 2.36
CA LEU A 214 -4.19 -27.00 2.63
C LEU A 214 -3.40 -27.03 1.32
N ILE A 215 -2.57 -26.03 1.08
CA ILE A 215 -1.76 -25.87 -0.15
C ILE A 215 -0.26 -25.91 0.11
N GLY A 216 0.18 -25.82 1.35
CA GLY A 216 1.58 -25.92 1.73
C GLY A 216 1.75 -26.03 3.24
N ASP A 217 2.86 -26.64 3.66
CA ASP A 217 3.24 -26.73 5.07
C ASP A 217 4.75 -26.74 5.26
N GLY A 218 5.20 -26.40 6.46
CA GLY A 218 6.60 -26.44 6.86
C GLY A 218 6.75 -26.63 8.38
N ILE A 219 7.86 -27.19 8.80
CA ILE A 219 8.18 -27.41 10.21
C ILE A 219 9.48 -26.71 10.54
N PHE A 220 9.49 -25.95 11.62
CA PHE A 220 10.67 -25.26 12.15
C PHE A 220 11.08 -25.93 13.46
N ASP A 221 12.27 -26.54 13.48
CA ASP A 221 12.87 -27.03 14.70
C ASP A 221 13.35 -25.83 15.55
N LEU A 222 12.93 -25.79 16.82
CA LEU A 222 13.26 -24.68 17.71
C LEU A 222 14.78 -24.56 18.03
N GLN A 223 15.52 -25.66 17.90
CA GLN A 223 16.99 -25.64 18.14
C GLN A 223 17.74 -25.06 16.94
N ASP A 224 17.29 -25.37 15.72
CA ASP A 224 17.95 -24.97 14.48
C ASP A 224 17.46 -23.60 13.98
N ALA A 225 16.14 -23.44 13.81
CA ALA A 225 15.53 -22.21 13.28
C ALA A 225 15.26 -21.16 14.35
N GLY A 226 15.08 -21.57 15.60
CA GLY A 226 14.58 -20.72 16.68
C GLY A 226 13.05 -20.69 16.75
N ALA A 227 12.53 -19.95 17.72
CA ALA A 227 11.09 -19.79 17.91
C ALA A 227 10.55 -18.70 16.98
N PRO A 228 9.55 -18.99 16.10
CA PRO A 228 8.91 -17.96 15.30
C PRO A 228 8.11 -17.00 16.19
N MET A 229 8.28 -15.70 15.98
CA MET A 229 7.64 -14.65 16.78
C MET A 229 6.46 -14.01 16.07
N ASN A 230 6.56 -13.85 14.76
CA ASN A 230 5.53 -13.19 13.94
C ASN A 230 5.62 -13.67 12.51
N LEU A 231 4.52 -13.55 11.76
CA LEU A 231 4.50 -13.78 10.32
C LEU A 231 3.68 -12.71 9.60
N SER A 232 4.02 -12.47 8.36
CA SER A 232 3.25 -11.63 7.44
C SER A 232 3.28 -12.23 6.04
N ILE A 233 2.21 -12.07 5.29
CA ILE A 233 2.05 -12.62 3.94
C ILE A 233 1.95 -11.49 2.91
N SER A 234 2.54 -11.68 1.73
CA SER A 234 2.42 -10.73 0.62
C SER A 234 0.98 -10.65 0.10
N SER A 235 0.60 -9.53 -0.50
CA SER A 235 -0.75 -9.31 -1.01
C SER A 235 -1.20 -10.35 -2.05
N ASP A 236 -0.26 -10.93 -2.81
CA ASP A 236 -0.50 -12.01 -3.78
C ASP A 236 -0.57 -13.41 -3.15
N GLY A 237 -0.27 -13.54 -1.84
CA GLY A 237 -0.34 -14.80 -1.11
C GLY A 237 0.79 -15.78 -1.43
N THR A 238 1.82 -15.38 -2.16
CA THR A 238 2.89 -16.28 -2.61
C THR A 238 4.15 -16.24 -1.73
N LYS A 239 4.30 -15.20 -0.90
CA LYS A 239 5.49 -15.02 -0.06
C LYS A 239 5.11 -14.80 1.40
N ILE A 240 5.87 -15.40 2.30
CA ILE A 240 5.67 -15.29 3.74
C ILE A 240 6.98 -14.84 4.38
N ALA A 241 6.92 -13.75 5.13
CA ALA A 241 8.01 -13.29 5.99
C ALA A 241 7.75 -13.76 7.42
N ILE A 242 8.77 -14.29 8.06
CA ILE A 242 8.70 -14.79 9.45
C ILE A 242 9.90 -14.23 10.22
N THR A 243 9.66 -13.80 11.44
CA THR A 243 10.72 -13.45 12.38
C THR A 243 10.92 -14.59 13.38
N PHE A 244 12.17 -14.90 13.67
CA PHE A 244 12.56 -15.94 14.62
C PHE A 244 13.41 -15.37 15.74
N ALA A 245 13.20 -15.85 16.97
CA ALA A 245 14.07 -15.65 18.10
C ALA A 245 14.90 -16.92 18.35
N GLN A 246 16.21 -16.76 18.45
CA GLN A 246 17.14 -17.85 18.70
C GLN A 246 18.08 -17.51 19.85
N ILE A 247 18.28 -18.44 20.75
CA ILE A 247 19.26 -18.31 21.85
C ILE A 247 20.55 -19.01 21.43
N SER A 248 21.63 -18.25 21.30
CA SER A 248 22.97 -18.78 20.99
C SER A 248 23.93 -18.45 22.14
N GLY A 249 24.18 -19.46 22.98
CA GLY A 249 24.94 -19.28 24.22
C GLY A 249 24.18 -18.36 25.20
N SER A 250 24.75 -17.21 25.53
CA SER A 250 24.13 -16.19 26.40
C SER A 250 23.50 -15.03 25.64
N LYS A 251 23.49 -15.09 24.30
CA LYS A 251 22.97 -14.02 23.45
C LYS A 251 21.65 -14.44 22.84
N LEU A 252 20.72 -13.49 22.78
CA LEU A 252 19.49 -13.59 22.06
C LEU A 252 19.70 -12.97 20.67
N ASN A 253 19.42 -13.74 19.63
CA ASN A 253 19.52 -13.34 18.24
C ASN A 253 18.13 -13.36 17.61
N SER A 254 17.95 -12.61 16.54
CA SER A 254 16.77 -12.68 15.71
C SER A 254 17.13 -12.96 14.27
N CYS A 255 16.22 -13.59 13.54
CA CYS A 255 16.34 -13.81 12.12
C CYS A 255 15.05 -13.32 11.43
N VAL A 256 15.19 -12.57 10.35
CA VAL A 256 14.10 -12.27 9.41
C VAL A 256 14.30 -13.20 8.22
N ALA A 257 13.34 -14.09 7.97
CA ALA A 257 13.36 -15.06 6.89
C ALA A 257 12.16 -14.82 5.96
N VAL A 258 12.38 -14.99 4.65
CA VAL A 258 11.32 -14.89 3.64
C VAL A 258 11.29 -16.15 2.80
N TYR A 259 10.14 -16.77 2.77
CA TYR A 259 9.80 -17.96 1.97
C TYR A 259 8.97 -17.54 0.76
N ASN A 260 9.26 -18.13 -0.38
CA ASN A 260 8.54 -17.88 -1.62
C ASN A 260 7.98 -19.21 -2.16
N PHE A 261 6.68 -19.35 -2.19
CA PHE A 261 5.96 -20.55 -2.62
C PHE A 261 5.56 -20.51 -4.11
N ASP A 262 6.05 -19.51 -4.87
CA ASP A 262 5.93 -19.44 -6.33
C ASP A 262 7.16 -20.10 -7.00
N SER A 263 7.12 -20.22 -8.31
CA SER A 263 8.13 -20.85 -9.19
C SER A 263 9.58 -20.44 -8.93
N VAL A 264 9.81 -19.21 -8.43
CA VAL A 264 11.15 -18.75 -8.05
C VAL A 264 11.65 -19.51 -6.81
N GLY A 265 10.77 -19.67 -5.81
CA GLY A 265 11.13 -20.36 -4.58
C GLY A 265 11.44 -21.84 -4.74
N GLU A 266 10.86 -22.52 -5.76
CA GLU A 266 11.18 -23.91 -6.11
C GLU A 266 12.68 -24.14 -6.40
N ASN A 267 13.42 -23.10 -6.72
CA ASN A 267 14.87 -23.18 -6.97
C ASN A 267 15.71 -23.05 -5.67
N TYR A 268 15.08 -22.83 -4.52
CA TYR A 268 15.73 -22.66 -3.22
C TYR A 268 15.37 -23.81 -2.28
N VAL A 269 16.33 -24.18 -1.43
CA VAL A 269 16.08 -25.20 -0.40
C VAL A 269 15.00 -24.69 0.54
N ASP A 270 13.98 -25.51 0.78
CA ASP A 270 12.83 -25.21 1.65
C ASP A 270 12.10 -23.89 1.26
N GLN A 271 12.16 -23.48 -0.01
CA GLN A 271 11.63 -22.21 -0.54
C GLN A 271 12.14 -20.95 0.18
N LEU A 272 13.20 -21.04 0.98
CA LEU A 272 13.82 -19.92 1.68
C LEU A 272 14.63 -19.06 0.71
N VAL A 273 14.05 -17.94 0.27
CA VAL A 273 14.69 -17.04 -0.71
C VAL A 273 15.54 -15.96 -0.07
N PHE A 274 15.31 -15.68 1.21
CA PHE A 274 16.06 -14.66 1.95
C PHE A 274 16.10 -14.97 3.45
N ALA A 275 17.25 -14.75 4.08
CA ALA A 275 17.39 -14.76 5.53
C ALA A 275 18.45 -13.75 5.98
N LYS A 276 18.14 -12.99 7.02
CA LYS A 276 19.08 -12.06 7.66
C LYS A 276 19.06 -12.21 9.17
N ASN A 277 20.23 -12.48 9.75
CA ASN A 277 20.41 -12.59 11.19
C ASN A 277 20.77 -11.25 11.82
N TYR A 278 20.19 -10.98 12.99
CA TYR A 278 20.45 -9.83 13.84
C TYR A 278 20.94 -10.32 15.19
N THR A 279 22.18 -9.96 15.56
CA THR A 279 22.84 -10.44 16.77
C THR A 279 22.78 -9.45 17.94
N GLU A 280 22.30 -8.24 17.69
CA GLU A 280 22.24 -7.14 18.67
C GLU A 280 20.82 -6.64 18.92
N TYR A 281 19.87 -7.06 18.09
CA TYR A 281 18.47 -6.61 18.14
C TYR A 281 17.52 -7.80 18.21
N MET A 282 16.49 -7.67 19.01
CA MET A 282 15.32 -8.52 18.95
C MET A 282 14.35 -7.91 17.92
N ILE A 283 13.87 -8.69 16.97
CA ILE A 283 12.94 -8.25 15.91
C ILE A 283 11.63 -9.06 16.02
N PRO A 284 10.71 -8.63 16.90
CA PRO A 284 9.47 -9.36 17.13
C PRO A 284 8.43 -9.19 16.03
N GLU A 285 8.55 -8.18 15.16
CA GLU A 285 7.51 -7.86 14.19
C GLU A 285 8.04 -7.79 12.76
N VAL A 286 7.24 -8.31 11.82
CA VAL A 286 7.43 -8.16 10.38
C VAL A 286 6.10 -7.87 9.71
N HIS A 287 6.10 -6.98 8.74
CA HIS A 287 4.91 -6.56 8.01
C HIS A 287 5.17 -6.44 6.51
N TYR A 288 4.37 -7.15 5.69
CA TYR A 288 4.26 -6.94 4.24
C TYR A 288 3.25 -5.84 3.96
N PHE A 289 3.63 -4.82 3.18
CA PHE A 289 2.73 -3.75 2.73
C PHE A 289 2.03 -4.10 1.41
N ASP A 290 2.77 -4.78 0.53
CA ASP A 290 2.30 -5.19 -0.79
C ASP A 290 2.97 -6.51 -1.22
N ASN A 291 3.25 -6.70 -2.51
CA ASN A 291 3.96 -7.88 -3.02
C ASN A 291 5.49 -7.77 -2.92
N SER A 292 6.02 -6.62 -2.49
CA SER A 292 7.44 -6.32 -2.61
C SER A 292 8.06 -5.64 -1.41
N ALA A 293 7.31 -4.89 -0.63
CA ALA A 293 7.81 -4.07 0.46
C ALA A 293 7.54 -4.72 1.82
N ILE A 294 8.59 -4.84 2.62
CA ILE A 294 8.55 -5.42 3.97
C ILE A 294 9.21 -4.44 4.94
N ALA A 295 8.61 -4.27 6.12
CA ALA A 295 9.29 -3.70 7.28
C ALA A 295 9.43 -4.75 8.38
N ALA A 296 10.59 -4.75 9.04
CA ALA A 296 10.83 -5.54 10.25
C ALA A 296 11.23 -4.59 11.38
N VAL A 297 10.56 -4.71 12.51
CA VAL A 297 10.69 -3.78 13.62
C VAL A 297 11.25 -4.51 14.84
N GLY A 298 12.33 -3.98 15.37
CA GLY A 298 13.00 -4.49 16.56
C GLY A 298 12.99 -3.50 17.72
N ASP A 299 13.62 -3.86 18.82
CA ASP A 299 13.71 -3.07 20.04
C ASP A 299 14.52 -1.77 19.91
N GLY A 300 15.33 -1.64 18.87
CA GLY A 300 16.13 -0.44 18.55
C GLY A 300 16.44 -0.32 17.06
N ILE A 301 15.69 -0.99 16.20
CA ILE A 301 15.93 -1.03 14.76
C ILE A 301 14.64 -1.11 13.98
N LEU A 302 14.63 -0.44 12.84
CA LEU A 302 13.61 -0.55 11.79
C LEU A 302 14.32 -0.89 10.49
N ALA A 303 14.05 -2.06 9.92
CA ALA A 303 14.67 -2.54 8.70
C ALA A 303 13.64 -2.63 7.57
N PHE A 304 14.00 -2.15 6.38
CA PHE A 304 13.17 -2.18 5.19
C PHE A 304 13.79 -3.07 4.13
N TYR A 305 12.96 -3.91 3.52
CA TYR A 305 13.34 -4.78 2.42
C TYR A 305 12.41 -4.56 1.25
N GLN A 306 12.95 -4.69 0.04
CA GLN A 306 12.18 -4.60 -1.20
C GLN A 306 12.60 -5.67 -2.20
N GLY A 307 11.63 -6.25 -2.88
CA GLY A 307 11.84 -7.22 -3.94
C GLY A 307 10.57 -8.01 -4.24
N THR A 308 10.23 -8.15 -5.50
CA THR A 308 8.97 -8.82 -5.91
C THR A 308 9.02 -10.33 -5.79
N GLN A 309 10.21 -10.94 -5.83
CA GLN A 309 10.41 -12.39 -5.71
C GLN A 309 11.42 -12.74 -4.62
N ILE A 310 12.52 -12.01 -4.58
CA ILE A 310 13.59 -12.14 -3.60
C ILE A 310 13.77 -10.75 -3.00
N PRO A 311 13.51 -10.57 -1.70
CA PRO A 311 13.71 -9.28 -1.06
C PRO A 311 15.21 -9.00 -0.84
N GLU A 312 15.57 -7.72 -0.95
CA GLU A 312 16.88 -7.21 -0.60
C GLU A 312 16.73 -6.14 0.48
N LEU A 313 17.71 -6.03 1.35
CA LEU A 313 17.75 -4.97 2.35
C LEU A 313 17.93 -3.62 1.67
N VAL A 314 17.00 -2.69 1.91
CA VAL A 314 17.04 -1.32 1.38
C VAL A 314 17.71 -0.39 2.37
N GLN A 315 17.23 -0.42 3.63
CA GLN A 315 17.67 0.50 4.68
C GLN A 315 17.49 -0.13 6.05
N GLU A 316 18.42 0.18 6.96
CA GLU A 316 18.28 -0.03 8.40
C GLU A 316 18.38 1.34 9.09
N VAL A 317 17.44 1.60 9.97
CA VAL A 317 17.43 2.78 10.83
C VAL A 317 17.55 2.29 12.27
N THR A 318 18.60 2.69 12.95
CA THR A 318 18.86 2.30 14.33
C THR A 318 18.54 3.44 15.29
N PHE A 319 18.05 3.10 16.47
CA PHE A 319 17.62 4.04 17.49
C PHE A 319 18.34 3.76 18.80
N THR A 320 18.63 4.81 19.56
CA THR A 320 19.12 4.73 20.94
C THR A 320 17.97 4.50 21.92
N ASP A 321 16.79 5.08 21.60
CA ASP A 321 15.62 5.00 22.42
C ASP A 321 14.80 3.76 22.05
N LYS A 322 14.17 3.15 23.04
CA LYS A 322 13.32 1.98 22.81
C LYS A 322 12.02 2.35 22.12
N ILE A 323 11.65 1.56 21.14
CA ILE A 323 10.35 1.68 20.48
C ILE A 323 9.25 1.22 21.43
N LYS A 324 8.32 2.11 21.74
CA LYS A 324 7.14 1.84 22.58
C LYS A 324 5.99 1.25 21.80
N SER A 325 5.70 1.83 20.62
CA SER A 325 4.57 1.44 19.80
C SER A 325 4.90 1.59 18.32
N VAL A 326 4.36 0.66 17.51
CA VAL A 326 4.50 0.63 16.06
C VAL A 326 3.12 0.72 15.44
N PHE A 327 2.99 1.50 14.38
CA PHE A 327 1.75 1.67 13.62
C PHE A 327 2.06 1.56 12.13
N TYR A 328 1.30 0.75 11.43
CA TYR A 328 1.44 0.54 10.00
C TYR A 328 0.33 1.29 9.26
N GLY A 329 0.73 2.12 8.30
CA GLY A 329 -0.18 2.75 7.35
C GLY A 329 0.03 2.18 5.95
N ASP A 330 -0.72 2.65 4.96
CA ASP A 330 -0.64 2.13 3.58
C ASP A 330 0.78 2.20 2.98
N ASN A 331 1.54 3.25 3.28
CA ASN A 331 2.86 3.51 2.71
C ASN A 331 3.86 4.08 3.74
N ALA A 332 3.61 3.87 5.02
CA ALA A 332 4.46 4.41 6.07
C ALA A 332 4.43 3.55 7.33
N VAL A 333 5.53 3.60 8.07
CA VAL A 333 5.66 3.05 9.43
C VAL A 333 5.76 4.22 10.41
N GLY A 334 4.93 4.21 11.43
CA GLY A 334 4.95 5.19 12.52
C GLY A 334 5.54 4.56 13.78
N LEU A 335 6.50 5.22 14.40
CA LEU A 335 7.12 4.80 15.64
C LEU A 335 6.91 5.83 16.75
N VAL A 336 6.50 5.37 17.92
CA VAL A 336 6.51 6.16 19.15
C VAL A 336 7.54 5.54 20.08
N PHE A 337 8.41 6.36 20.67
CA PHE A 337 9.49 5.90 21.55
C PHE A 337 9.12 6.00 23.03
N GLU A 338 9.74 5.12 23.86
CA GLU A 338 9.70 5.23 25.32
C GLU A 338 10.55 6.43 25.76
N ASP A 339 10.25 6.97 26.94
CA ASP A 339 11.06 7.97 27.66
C ASP A 339 11.32 9.30 26.92
N ALA A 340 10.64 9.60 25.83
CA ALA A 340 10.68 10.94 25.26
C ALA A 340 9.99 11.93 26.22
N GLU A 341 10.67 13.04 26.55
CA GLU A 341 10.09 14.12 27.36
C GLU A 341 8.81 14.68 26.72
N GLU A 342 8.77 14.69 25.38
CA GLU A 342 7.58 14.96 24.57
C GLU A 342 7.26 13.76 23.69
N LYS A 343 6.00 13.31 23.70
CA LYS A 343 5.56 12.23 22.81
C LYS A 343 5.73 12.67 21.36
N MET A 344 6.42 11.86 20.58
CA MET A 344 6.71 12.13 19.18
C MET A 344 6.44 10.90 18.34
N LEU A 345 5.62 11.06 17.31
CA LEU A 345 5.45 10.05 16.27
C LEU A 345 6.43 10.33 15.13
N SER A 346 7.37 9.42 14.92
CA SER A 346 8.29 9.44 13.78
C SER A 346 7.74 8.58 12.65
N LEU A 347 7.50 9.18 11.48
CA LEU A 347 6.98 8.52 10.28
C LEU A 347 8.12 8.23 9.31
N TYR A 348 8.21 6.98 8.85
CA TYR A 348 9.17 6.52 7.85
C TYR A 348 8.44 6.02 6.61
N ASP A 349 8.96 6.35 5.41
CA ASP A 349 8.49 5.73 4.17
C ASP A 349 9.01 4.29 4.02
N LEU A 350 8.53 3.57 3.01
CA LEU A 350 8.94 2.17 2.76
C LEU A 350 10.38 2.02 2.22
N LYS A 351 11.12 3.14 2.11
CA LYS A 351 12.56 3.15 1.80
C LYS A 351 13.42 3.47 3.01
N GLY A 352 12.80 3.65 4.19
CA GLY A 352 13.47 4.00 5.42
C GLY A 352 13.80 5.48 5.58
N SER A 353 13.26 6.36 4.72
CA SER A 353 13.44 7.80 4.86
C SER A 353 12.45 8.38 5.85
N LEU A 354 12.92 9.22 6.76
CA LEU A 354 12.06 9.95 7.68
C LEU A 354 11.18 10.94 6.91
N ILE A 355 9.87 10.75 6.96
CA ILE A 355 8.87 11.63 6.34
C ILE A 355 8.59 12.84 7.22
N ALA A 356 8.32 12.58 8.51
CA ALA A 356 7.94 13.60 9.48
C ALA A 356 8.20 13.14 10.90
N GLN A 357 8.33 14.12 11.79
CA GLN A 357 8.23 13.96 13.23
C GLN A 357 7.08 14.82 13.72
N ILE A 358 6.09 14.20 14.35
CA ILE A 358 4.85 14.82 14.80
C ILE A 358 4.85 14.85 16.31
N PRO A 359 5.13 16.00 16.96
CA PRO A 359 5.01 16.12 18.40
C PRO A 359 3.52 16.13 18.80
N PHE A 360 3.20 15.44 19.86
CA PHE A 360 1.85 15.44 20.42
C PHE A 360 1.87 15.30 21.94
N SER A 361 0.91 15.90 22.62
CA SER A 361 0.87 15.96 24.09
C SER A 361 -0.26 15.12 24.71
N MET A 362 -1.19 14.61 23.88
CA MET A 362 -2.30 13.79 24.34
C MET A 362 -1.85 12.36 24.68
N ASP A 363 -2.57 11.68 25.54
CA ASP A 363 -2.45 10.23 25.64
C ASP A 363 -3.12 9.58 24.44
N TYR A 364 -2.68 8.37 24.08
CA TYR A 364 -3.22 7.68 22.93
C TYR A 364 -3.46 6.20 23.25
N ASP A 365 -4.59 5.70 22.78
CA ASP A 365 -4.89 4.27 22.73
C ASP A 365 -4.57 3.72 21.36
N ASN A 366 -4.72 4.55 20.31
CA ASN A 366 -4.45 4.15 18.93
C ASN A 366 -3.95 5.31 18.07
N ILE A 367 -3.20 4.96 17.03
CA ILE A 367 -2.75 5.86 15.96
C ILE A 367 -3.06 5.20 14.62
N ARG A 368 -3.80 5.89 13.75
CA ARG A 368 -4.09 5.44 12.39
C ARG A 368 -3.34 6.31 11.38
N ILE A 369 -2.72 5.68 10.42
CA ILE A 369 -1.90 6.33 9.39
C ILE A 369 -2.53 6.01 8.04
N GLU A 370 -3.38 6.88 7.53
CA GLU A 370 -4.20 6.65 6.33
C GLU A 370 -4.29 7.93 5.49
N ASP A 371 -4.35 7.83 4.18
CA ASP A 371 -4.56 8.96 3.25
C ASP A 371 -3.60 10.15 3.43
N ASN A 372 -2.34 9.92 3.78
CA ASN A 372 -1.33 10.93 4.14
C ASN A 372 -1.73 11.81 5.34
N ARG A 373 -2.46 11.22 6.29
CA ARG A 373 -2.84 11.82 7.56
C ARG A 373 -2.58 10.86 8.70
N VAL A 374 -2.42 11.43 9.85
CA VAL A 374 -2.27 10.71 11.12
C VAL A 374 -3.41 11.10 12.02
N LEU A 375 -4.15 10.11 12.46
CA LEU A 375 -5.18 10.23 13.47
C LEU A 375 -4.67 9.63 14.78
N ILE A 376 -4.48 10.46 15.79
CA ILE A 376 -4.10 10.06 17.16
C ILE A 376 -5.34 10.21 18.03
N TYR A 377 -5.71 9.18 18.78
CA TYR A 377 -6.89 9.26 19.62
C TYR A 377 -6.81 8.34 20.83
N ASN A 378 -7.61 8.70 21.83
CA ASN A 378 -7.95 7.88 22.98
C ASN A 378 -9.49 7.85 23.13
N ASP A 379 -9.97 7.44 24.29
CA ASP A 379 -11.40 7.34 24.58
C ASP A 379 -12.15 8.69 24.59
N THR A 380 -11.48 9.83 24.77
CA THR A 380 -12.10 11.16 24.87
C THR A 380 -11.52 12.21 23.95
N GLU A 381 -10.31 12.03 23.43
CA GLU A 381 -9.62 13.05 22.66
C GLU A 381 -9.21 12.53 21.28
N MET A 382 -9.30 13.39 20.26
CA MET A 382 -8.86 13.12 18.89
C MET A 382 -7.96 14.25 18.40
N GLY A 383 -6.80 13.89 17.86
CA GLY A 383 -5.89 14.76 17.11
C GLY A 383 -5.72 14.29 15.67
N LEU A 384 -5.87 15.18 14.70
CA LEU A 384 -5.64 14.90 13.28
C LEU A 384 -4.45 15.72 12.79
N TYR A 385 -3.47 15.05 12.24
CA TYR A 385 -2.24 15.64 11.72
C TYR A 385 -2.04 15.31 10.24
N SER A 386 -1.40 16.21 9.51
CA SER A 386 -0.91 15.92 8.15
C SER A 386 0.50 15.32 8.22
N TYR A 387 0.96 14.68 7.15
CA TYR A 387 2.31 14.09 7.08
C TYR A 387 3.46 15.10 7.22
N ASN A 388 3.22 16.40 7.09
CA ASN A 388 4.22 17.43 7.36
C ASN A 388 4.25 17.88 8.84
N GLY A 389 3.56 17.19 9.73
CA GLY A 389 3.52 17.48 11.17
C GLY A 389 2.52 18.57 11.58
N LYS A 390 1.75 19.12 10.64
CA LYS A 390 0.77 20.18 10.96
C LYS A 390 -0.45 19.56 11.65
N GLU A 391 -0.83 20.07 12.82
CA GLU A 391 -2.11 19.80 13.45
C GLU A 391 -3.25 20.40 12.61
N CYS A 392 -4.15 19.53 12.15
CA CYS A 392 -5.30 19.90 11.33
C CYS A 392 -6.59 20.03 12.13
N PHE A 393 -6.68 19.28 13.22
CA PHE A 393 -7.82 19.28 14.13
C PHE A 393 -7.40 18.68 15.47
N ARG A 394 -7.92 19.22 16.58
CA ARG A 394 -7.83 18.64 17.91
C ARG A 394 -9.09 18.96 18.69
N TYR A 395 -9.65 17.95 19.34
CA TYR A 395 -10.87 18.14 20.09
C TYR A 395 -11.01 17.10 21.21
N THR A 396 -11.54 17.55 22.36
CA THR A 396 -11.91 16.68 23.49
C THR A 396 -13.43 16.52 23.51
N PHE A 397 -13.91 15.30 23.41
CA PHE A 397 -15.33 14.95 23.36
C PHE A 397 -15.86 14.68 24.77
N GLU A 398 -17.14 14.96 25.00
CA GLU A 398 -17.78 14.76 26.29
C GLU A 398 -18.05 13.27 26.59
N ASN A 399 -18.34 12.48 25.56
CA ASN A 399 -18.64 11.05 25.67
C ASN A 399 -17.40 10.21 25.33
N SER A 400 -17.23 9.13 26.11
CA SER A 400 -16.14 8.17 25.86
C SER A 400 -16.38 7.37 24.58
N MET A 401 -15.38 7.37 23.70
CA MET A 401 -15.38 6.67 22.43
C MET A 401 -14.77 5.29 22.57
N VAL A 402 -15.29 4.31 21.83
CA VAL A 402 -14.72 2.96 21.73
C VAL A 402 -13.69 2.90 20.61
N ASP A 403 -13.99 3.52 19.45
CA ASP A 403 -13.10 3.54 18.29
C ASP A 403 -13.49 4.67 17.33
N ILE A 404 -12.56 5.04 16.42
CA ILE A 404 -12.77 6.04 15.36
C ILE A 404 -12.31 5.47 14.05
N PHE A 405 -13.15 5.54 13.02
CA PHE A 405 -12.82 5.11 11.65
C PHE A 405 -12.84 6.27 10.67
N THR A 406 -11.88 6.25 9.76
CA THR A 406 -11.88 7.13 8.60
C THR A 406 -12.96 6.72 7.61
N THR A 407 -13.37 7.63 6.74
CA THR A 407 -14.29 7.34 5.64
C THR A 407 -13.65 7.78 4.32
N LYS A 408 -14.24 7.43 3.17
CA LYS A 408 -13.81 7.97 1.87
C LYS A 408 -13.74 9.50 1.81
N SER A 409 -14.48 10.17 2.70
CA SER A 409 -14.46 11.63 2.80
C SER A 409 -13.43 12.06 3.84
N ARG A 410 -12.46 12.83 3.43
CA ARG A 410 -11.38 13.37 4.30
C ARG A 410 -11.86 14.25 5.47
N SER A 411 -13.11 14.65 5.49
CA SER A 411 -13.70 15.45 6.57
C SER A 411 -14.76 14.70 7.36
N LYS A 412 -15.01 13.42 7.07
CA LYS A 412 -15.99 12.62 7.79
C LYS A 412 -15.31 11.46 8.47
N TYR A 413 -15.72 11.23 9.72
CA TYR A 413 -15.21 10.16 10.57
C TYR A 413 -16.39 9.46 11.20
N LEU A 414 -16.28 8.15 11.37
CA LEU A 414 -17.27 7.35 12.06
C LEU A 414 -16.77 7.08 13.47
N PHE A 415 -17.47 7.63 14.43
CA PHE A 415 -17.20 7.46 15.86
C PHE A 415 -18.08 6.35 16.42
N ILE A 416 -17.46 5.42 17.11
CA ILE A 416 -18.11 4.32 17.76
C ILE A 416 -18.16 4.61 19.26
N TYR A 417 -19.35 4.77 19.78
CA TYR A 417 -19.64 4.87 21.21
C TYR A 417 -20.23 3.55 21.72
N THR A 418 -20.40 3.41 23.02
CA THR A 418 -20.96 2.18 23.63
C THR A 418 -22.34 1.81 23.07
N ASN A 419 -23.24 2.78 22.93
CA ASN A 419 -24.63 2.55 22.57
C ASN A 419 -25.02 3.10 21.18
N GLU A 420 -24.14 3.84 20.54
CA GLU A 420 -24.43 4.48 19.26
C GLU A 420 -23.19 4.62 18.38
N THR A 421 -23.42 4.82 17.12
CA THR A 421 -22.41 5.21 16.14
C THR A 421 -22.78 6.57 15.58
N GLN A 422 -21.84 7.51 15.54
CA GLN A 422 -22.05 8.85 15.00
C GLN A 422 -21.16 9.07 13.78
N MET A 423 -21.76 9.55 12.68
CA MET A 423 -21.01 10.11 11.56
C MET A 423 -20.73 11.58 11.86
N ILE A 424 -19.47 11.90 12.08
CA ILE A 424 -18.99 13.26 12.39
C ILE A 424 -18.40 13.89 11.15
N LYS A 425 -18.75 15.15 10.89
CA LYS A 425 -18.17 15.96 9.81
C LYS A 425 -17.39 17.13 10.41
N LEU A 426 -16.10 17.20 10.14
CA LEU A 426 -15.22 18.31 10.51
C LEU A 426 -15.56 19.58 9.70
N GLN A 427 -15.49 20.75 10.36
CA GLN A 427 -15.86 22.05 9.80
C GLN A 427 -14.73 23.09 9.92
#